data_73c0c50b353f7225a5f1234cf0c7d877
#
_entry.id   73c0c50b353f7225a5f1234cf0c7d877
#
_cell.length_a   1.000
_cell.length_b   1.000
_cell.length_c   1.000
_cell.angle_alpha   90.00
_cell.angle_beta   90.00
_cell.angle_gamma   90.00
#
_symmetry.space_group_name_H-M   'P 1'
#
loop_
_entity.id
_entity.type
_entity.pdbx_description
1 polymer ?
#
loop_
_entity_poly.entity_id
_entity_poly.type
_entity_poly.pdbx_seq_one_letter_code
_entity_poly.pdbx_strand_id
1 'polypeptide(L)'
;MNKQEISFFYRYNQWSTAKILNATSNLTQQQFLAPADFPHGGLRGTLVHAFFAEWIWRNRWEGTSPATRLKPEDFPTLESLRTRWQEEVALLMAFIERLTEEKLLETFSYTSTEGMPFTRNLWQAMLHLVNHGTQHKTEAAAILTKLGHSPGDIDMIWFANEIV
;
A
#
# COMPACT_ATOMS: atom_id res chain seq x y z
N MET A 1 -4.72 -7.76 -19.20
CA MET A 1 -4.55 -8.11 -17.77
C MET A 1 -5.74 -8.91 -17.31
N ASN A 2 -5.53 -10.05 -16.73
CA ASN A 2 -6.57 -10.93 -16.23
C ASN A 2 -6.58 -10.94 -14.67
N LYS A 3 -7.61 -11.57 -14.09
CA LYS A 3 -7.77 -11.65 -12.64
C LYS A 3 -6.59 -12.34 -11.93
N GLN A 4 -6.03 -13.38 -12.55
CA GLN A 4 -4.91 -14.13 -11.98
C GLN A 4 -3.65 -13.25 -11.89
N GLU A 5 -3.38 -12.45 -12.92
CA GLU A 5 -2.27 -11.49 -12.94
C GLU A 5 -2.46 -10.41 -11.87
N ILE A 6 -3.65 -9.86 -11.75
CA ILE A 6 -3.97 -8.88 -10.68
C ILE A 6 -3.78 -9.52 -9.30
N SER A 7 -4.30 -10.72 -9.08
CA SER A 7 -4.14 -11.43 -7.81
C SER A 7 -2.67 -11.65 -7.45
N PHE A 8 -1.84 -12.02 -8.42
CA PHE A 8 -0.40 -12.17 -8.24
C PHE A 8 0.25 -10.86 -7.77
N PHE A 9 -0.04 -9.72 -8.43
CA PHE A 9 0.52 -8.42 -8.06
C PHE A 9 0.11 -7.97 -6.65
N TYR A 10 -1.12 -8.27 -6.24
CA TYR A 10 -1.58 -7.89 -4.90
C TYR A 10 -1.03 -8.81 -3.81
N ARG A 11 -0.82 -10.08 -4.09
CA ARG A 11 -0.09 -11.00 -3.19
C ARG A 11 1.36 -10.57 -3.01
N TYR A 12 2.04 -10.18 -4.11
CA TYR A 12 3.36 -9.57 -4.03
C TYR A 12 3.35 -8.27 -3.19
N ASN A 13 2.38 -7.40 -3.42
CA ASN A 13 2.25 -6.15 -2.66
C ASN A 13 2.15 -6.43 -1.15
N GLN A 14 1.36 -7.41 -0.74
CA GLN A 14 1.23 -7.82 0.66
C GLN A 14 2.50 -8.43 1.21
N TRP A 15 3.15 -9.32 0.48
CA TRP A 15 4.40 -9.96 0.88
C TRP A 15 5.49 -8.91 1.14
N SER A 16 5.67 -7.97 0.23
CA SER A 16 6.66 -6.90 0.38
C SER A 16 6.30 -5.93 1.52
N THR A 17 5.01 -5.62 1.72
CA THR A 17 4.52 -4.82 2.86
C THR A 17 4.81 -5.52 4.19
N ALA A 18 4.58 -6.83 4.27
CA ALA A 18 4.87 -7.61 5.48
C ALA A 18 6.37 -7.57 5.83
N LYS A 19 7.26 -7.68 4.85
CA LYS A 19 8.72 -7.56 5.08
C LYS A 19 9.10 -6.18 5.65
N ILE A 20 8.55 -5.11 5.09
CA ILE A 20 8.76 -3.74 5.58
C ILE A 20 8.25 -3.59 7.02
N LEU A 21 7.01 -4.01 7.30
CA LEU A 21 6.42 -3.90 8.65
C LEU A 21 7.17 -4.76 9.68
N ASN A 22 7.66 -5.94 9.29
CA ASN A 22 8.46 -6.79 10.16
C ASN A 22 9.82 -6.16 10.47
N ALA A 23 10.51 -5.58 9.49
CA ALA A 23 11.74 -4.83 9.72
C ALA A 23 11.50 -3.62 10.63
N THR A 24 10.39 -2.91 10.44
CA THR A 24 9.98 -1.76 11.28
C THR A 24 9.74 -2.17 12.74
N SER A 25 9.32 -3.41 13.01
CA SER A 25 9.08 -3.89 14.39
C SER A 25 10.34 -3.96 15.25
N ASN A 26 11.51 -3.91 14.63
CA ASN A 26 12.79 -3.90 15.35
C ASN A 26 13.21 -2.50 15.80
N LEU A 27 12.47 -1.46 15.40
CA LEU A 27 12.76 -0.08 15.77
C LEU A 27 12.19 0.27 17.13
N THR A 28 12.87 1.19 17.81
CA THR A 28 12.29 1.90 18.95
C THR A 28 11.17 2.83 18.47
N GLN A 29 10.26 3.20 19.36
CA GLN A 29 9.23 4.21 19.08
C GLN A 29 9.84 5.53 18.61
N GLN A 30 10.97 5.95 19.19
CA GLN A 30 11.67 7.16 18.76
C GLN A 30 12.18 7.06 17.32
N GLN A 31 12.75 5.94 16.91
CA GLN A 31 13.22 5.70 15.54
C GLN A 31 12.05 5.67 14.54
N PHE A 32 10.92 5.04 14.91
CA PHE A 32 9.71 5.02 14.07
C PHE A 32 9.16 6.41 13.81
N LEU A 33 9.23 7.31 14.79
CA LEU A 33 8.74 8.70 14.70
C LEU A 33 9.79 9.69 14.19
N ALA A 34 11.06 9.28 14.05
CA ALA A 34 12.14 10.18 13.69
C ALA A 34 11.92 10.79 12.29
N PRO A 35 12.18 12.08 12.13
CA PRO A 35 12.15 12.71 10.81
C PRO A 35 13.28 12.18 9.94
N ALA A 36 13.03 12.10 8.63
CA ALA A 36 14.02 11.77 7.62
C ALA A 36 13.80 12.64 6.37
N ASP A 37 14.86 12.86 5.61
CA ASP A 37 14.81 13.65 4.37
C ASP A 37 14.21 12.78 3.22
N PHE A 38 12.89 12.59 3.33
CA PHE A 38 12.06 11.89 2.36
C PHE A 38 10.73 12.64 2.19
N PRO A 39 10.04 12.49 1.04
CA PRO A 39 8.85 13.29 0.70
C PRO A 39 7.74 13.29 1.77
N HIS A 40 7.64 12.22 2.56
CA HIS A 40 6.63 12.08 3.62
C HIS A 40 7.19 12.31 5.04
N GLY A 41 8.36 12.94 5.16
CA GLY A 41 8.93 13.40 6.43
C GLY A 41 9.59 12.31 7.29
N GLY A 42 9.54 11.04 6.88
CA GLY A 42 10.16 9.92 7.60
C GLY A 42 9.41 8.61 7.46
N LEU A 43 9.85 7.58 8.21
CA LEU A 43 9.32 6.23 8.05
C LEU A 43 7.81 6.15 8.32
N ARG A 44 7.34 6.71 9.44
CA ARG A 44 5.91 6.73 9.77
C ARG A 44 5.09 7.37 8.65
N GLY A 45 5.49 8.55 8.18
CA GLY A 45 4.78 9.26 7.13
C GLY A 45 4.73 8.48 5.82
N THR A 46 5.85 7.88 5.41
CA THR A 46 5.94 7.05 4.20
C THR A 46 5.01 5.83 4.30
N LEU A 47 5.00 5.13 5.44
CA LEU A 47 4.13 3.97 5.64
C LEU A 47 2.66 4.35 5.70
N VAL A 48 2.31 5.45 6.38
CA VAL A 48 0.91 5.94 6.42
C VAL A 48 0.45 6.37 5.04
N HIS A 49 1.31 6.98 4.22
CA HIS A 49 0.96 7.34 2.85
C HIS A 49 0.71 6.10 1.96
N ALA A 50 1.54 5.07 2.07
CA ALA A 50 1.33 3.81 1.35
C ALA A 50 0.02 3.12 1.77
N PHE A 51 -0.25 3.05 3.08
CA PHE A 51 -1.50 2.52 3.61
C PHE A 51 -2.72 3.35 3.16
N PHE A 52 -2.64 4.69 3.24
CA PHE A 52 -3.71 5.57 2.77
C PHE A 52 -4.03 5.34 1.29
N ALA A 53 -3.03 5.10 0.45
CA ALA A 53 -3.25 4.80 -0.96
C ALA A 53 -4.05 3.50 -1.13
N GLU A 54 -3.74 2.43 -0.41
CA GLU A 54 -4.51 1.18 -0.46
C GLU A 54 -5.96 1.40 -0.03
N TRP A 55 -6.16 2.07 1.09
CA TRP A 55 -7.48 2.36 1.65
C TRP A 55 -8.33 3.23 0.70
N ILE A 56 -7.79 4.32 0.17
CA ILE A 56 -8.58 5.25 -0.66
C ILE A 56 -8.92 4.65 -2.02
N TRP A 57 -7.98 3.90 -2.64
CA TRP A 57 -8.23 3.28 -3.93
C TRP A 57 -9.26 2.16 -3.85
N ARG A 58 -9.21 1.28 -2.84
CA ARG A 58 -10.26 0.28 -2.64
C ARG A 58 -11.63 0.92 -2.46
N ASN A 59 -11.75 1.96 -1.63
CA ASN A 59 -13.01 2.69 -1.47
C ASN A 59 -13.53 3.25 -2.80
N ARG A 60 -12.66 3.83 -3.64
CA ARG A 60 -13.02 4.33 -4.96
C ARG A 60 -13.52 3.23 -5.89
N TRP A 61 -12.91 2.06 -5.88
CA TRP A 61 -13.35 0.90 -6.68
C TRP A 61 -14.68 0.32 -6.18
N GLU A 62 -14.99 0.47 -4.92
CA GLU A 62 -16.27 0.09 -4.30
C GLU A 62 -17.34 1.19 -4.41
N GLY A 63 -17.07 2.27 -5.16
CA GLY A 63 -18.04 3.32 -5.48
C GLY A 63 -18.13 4.45 -4.46
N THR A 64 -17.20 4.51 -3.50
CA THR A 64 -17.13 5.63 -2.55
C THR A 64 -15.89 6.49 -2.83
N SER A 65 -15.96 7.79 -2.53
CA SER A 65 -14.84 8.72 -2.73
C SER A 65 -14.61 9.54 -1.45
N PRO A 66 -13.95 8.95 -0.43
CA PRO A 66 -13.71 9.67 0.81
C PRO A 66 -12.89 10.95 0.56
N ALA A 67 -13.34 12.07 1.13
CA ALA A 67 -12.61 13.33 1.11
C ALA A 67 -11.54 13.41 2.21
N THR A 68 -11.64 12.56 3.24
CA THR A 68 -10.72 12.54 4.37
C THR A 68 -9.38 11.94 3.96
N ARG A 69 -8.29 12.61 4.36
CA ARG A 69 -6.93 12.06 4.27
C ARG A 69 -6.52 11.50 5.63
N LEU A 70 -5.95 10.30 5.63
CA LEU A 70 -5.28 9.77 6.81
C LEU A 70 -3.94 10.50 7.00
N LYS A 71 -3.66 10.87 8.24
CA LYS A 71 -2.44 11.62 8.59
C LYS A 71 -1.50 10.74 9.43
N PRO A 72 -0.19 10.99 9.39
CA PRO A 72 0.76 10.26 10.23
C PRO A 72 0.40 10.31 11.73
N GLU A 73 -0.20 11.41 12.18
CA GLU A 73 -0.60 11.64 13.58
C GLU A 73 -1.75 10.71 14.03
N ASP A 74 -2.55 10.21 13.08
CA ASP A 74 -3.62 9.24 13.36
C ASP A 74 -3.06 7.86 13.77
N PHE A 75 -1.75 7.64 13.53
CA PHE A 75 -1.03 6.40 13.82
C PHE A 75 0.19 6.69 14.72
N PRO A 76 -0.03 6.90 16.02
CA PRO A 76 1.03 7.26 16.96
C PRO A 76 2.05 6.12 17.18
N THR A 77 1.68 4.87 16.90
CA THR A 77 2.55 3.70 17.06
C THR A 77 2.53 2.82 15.81
N LEU A 78 3.56 2.01 15.61
CA LEU A 78 3.56 1.00 14.56
C LEU A 78 2.39 0.02 14.71
N GLU A 79 2.04 -0.35 15.94
CA GLU A 79 0.95 -1.31 16.20
C GLU A 79 -0.39 -0.76 15.73
N SER A 80 -0.70 0.52 16.00
CA SER A 80 -1.93 1.16 15.52
C SER A 80 -2.01 1.18 14.00
N LEU A 81 -0.90 1.42 13.29
CA LEU A 81 -0.84 1.38 11.84
C LEU A 81 -0.99 -0.05 11.32
N ARG A 82 -0.28 -1.02 11.91
CA ARG A 82 -0.29 -2.43 11.51
C ARG A 82 -1.69 -3.02 11.59
N THR A 83 -2.38 -2.82 12.70
CA THR A 83 -3.75 -3.31 12.91
C THR A 83 -4.69 -2.80 11.81
N ARG A 84 -4.67 -1.51 11.56
CA ARG A 84 -5.52 -0.90 10.52
C ARG A 84 -5.13 -1.37 9.12
N TRP A 85 -3.85 -1.56 8.86
CA TRP A 85 -3.40 -2.05 7.55
C TRP A 85 -3.80 -3.52 7.32
N GLN A 86 -3.73 -4.37 8.34
CA GLN A 86 -4.19 -5.76 8.26
C GLN A 86 -5.69 -5.86 7.96
N GLU A 87 -6.51 -5.01 8.59
CA GLU A 87 -7.94 -4.91 8.29
C GLU A 87 -8.17 -4.51 6.82
N GLU A 88 -7.43 -3.52 6.33
CA GLU A 88 -7.54 -3.07 4.95
C GLU A 88 -7.08 -4.13 3.94
N VAL A 89 -6.01 -4.83 4.23
CA VAL A 89 -5.53 -5.96 3.41
C VAL A 89 -6.61 -7.02 3.26
N ALA A 90 -7.31 -7.37 4.34
CA ALA A 90 -8.41 -8.35 4.27
C ALA A 90 -9.56 -7.86 3.36
N LEU A 91 -9.94 -6.59 3.48
CA LEU A 91 -10.98 -5.97 2.63
C LEU A 91 -10.55 -5.90 1.16
N LEU A 92 -9.32 -5.51 0.90
CA LEU A 92 -8.75 -5.41 -0.43
C LEU A 92 -8.68 -6.78 -1.12
N MET A 93 -8.25 -7.80 -0.39
CA MET A 93 -8.22 -9.17 -0.94
C MET A 93 -9.62 -9.71 -1.19
N ALA A 94 -10.57 -9.45 -0.30
CA ALA A 94 -11.97 -9.81 -0.51
C ALA A 94 -12.57 -9.10 -1.74
N PHE A 95 -12.16 -7.85 -2.03
CA PHE A 95 -12.53 -7.16 -3.27
C PHE A 95 -11.97 -7.90 -4.49
N ILE A 96 -10.68 -8.25 -4.48
CA ILE A 96 -10.00 -8.94 -5.60
C ILE A 96 -10.64 -10.32 -5.86
N GLU A 97 -10.99 -11.05 -4.83
CA GLU A 97 -11.67 -12.35 -4.93
C GLU A 97 -13.00 -12.27 -5.69
N ARG A 98 -13.74 -11.18 -5.53
CA ARG A 98 -15.03 -10.94 -6.19
C ARG A 98 -14.90 -10.39 -7.63
N LEU A 99 -13.69 -10.01 -8.08
CA LEU A 99 -13.50 -9.48 -9.44
C LEU A 99 -13.79 -10.53 -10.49
N THR A 100 -14.36 -10.07 -11.59
CA THR A 100 -14.47 -10.83 -12.86
C THR A 100 -13.57 -10.21 -13.92
N GLU A 101 -13.29 -10.95 -15.00
CA GLU A 101 -12.50 -10.44 -16.14
C GLU A 101 -13.19 -9.24 -16.79
N GLU A 102 -14.53 -9.29 -16.91
CA GLU A 102 -15.32 -8.19 -17.47
C GLU A 102 -15.18 -6.94 -16.61
N LYS A 103 -15.27 -7.10 -15.28
CA LYS A 103 -15.15 -5.97 -14.34
C LYS A 103 -13.80 -5.27 -14.41
N LEU A 104 -12.73 -6.03 -14.62
CA LEU A 104 -11.38 -5.46 -14.80
C LEU A 104 -11.26 -4.55 -16.02
N LEU A 105 -12.03 -4.81 -17.08
CA LEU A 105 -12.02 -4.01 -18.31
C LEU A 105 -12.94 -2.79 -18.25
N GLU A 106 -13.82 -2.70 -17.25
CA GLU A 106 -14.69 -1.56 -17.07
C GLU A 106 -13.96 -0.29 -16.62
N THR A 107 -14.61 0.84 -16.84
CA THR A 107 -14.21 2.11 -16.22
C THR A 107 -14.98 2.33 -14.92
N PHE A 108 -14.36 3.05 -13.99
CA PHE A 108 -15.01 3.56 -12.79
C PHE A 108 -14.76 5.06 -12.65
N SER A 109 -15.69 5.74 -12.01
CA SER A 109 -15.57 7.17 -11.71
C SER A 109 -15.37 7.41 -10.23
N TYR A 110 -14.57 8.40 -9.89
CA TYR A 110 -14.32 8.80 -8.51
C TYR A 110 -14.04 10.30 -8.42
N THR A 111 -14.16 10.84 -7.23
CA THR A 111 -13.75 12.22 -6.92
C THR A 111 -12.41 12.18 -6.16
N SER A 112 -11.45 13.02 -6.56
CA SER A 112 -10.19 13.15 -5.84
C SER A 112 -10.40 13.81 -4.47
N THR A 113 -9.38 13.77 -3.62
CA THR A 113 -9.40 14.47 -2.32
C THR A 113 -9.43 16.00 -2.45
N GLU A 114 -9.14 16.52 -3.64
CA GLU A 114 -9.25 17.94 -4.01
C GLU A 114 -10.62 18.27 -4.66
N GLY A 115 -11.55 17.31 -4.73
CA GLY A 115 -12.90 17.51 -5.27
C GLY A 115 -13.00 17.39 -6.79
N MET A 116 -11.96 16.95 -7.50
CA MET A 116 -11.96 16.82 -8.97
C MET A 116 -12.49 15.45 -9.40
N PRO A 117 -13.43 15.39 -10.38
CA PRO A 117 -13.93 14.13 -10.90
C PRO A 117 -12.94 13.49 -11.88
N PHE A 118 -12.84 12.17 -11.83
CA PHE A 118 -12.03 11.35 -12.74
C PHE A 118 -12.76 10.09 -13.16
N THR A 119 -12.46 9.61 -14.37
CA THR A 119 -12.84 8.28 -14.85
C THR A 119 -11.59 7.55 -15.32
N ARG A 120 -11.42 6.29 -14.92
CA ARG A 120 -10.24 5.46 -15.23
C ARG A 120 -10.66 4.02 -15.50
N ASN A 121 -9.85 3.29 -16.27
CA ASN A 121 -9.97 1.85 -16.36
C ASN A 121 -9.57 1.21 -15.03
N LEU A 122 -10.35 0.24 -14.56
CA LEU A 122 -10.13 -0.40 -13.25
C LEU A 122 -8.75 -1.06 -13.18
N TRP A 123 -8.39 -1.90 -14.15
CA TRP A 123 -7.10 -2.60 -14.14
C TRP A 123 -5.89 -1.64 -14.11
N GLN A 124 -5.99 -0.48 -14.78
CA GLN A 124 -4.90 0.52 -14.77
C GLN A 124 -4.74 1.14 -13.38
N ALA A 125 -5.85 1.48 -12.73
CA ALA A 125 -5.83 2.02 -11.38
C ALA A 125 -5.34 0.98 -10.36
N MET A 126 -5.68 -0.30 -10.55
CA MET A 126 -5.17 -1.39 -9.71
C MET A 126 -3.66 -1.57 -9.86
N LEU A 127 -3.14 -1.56 -11.09
CA LEU A 127 -1.69 -1.59 -11.32
C LEU A 127 -0.98 -0.34 -10.77
N HIS A 128 -1.59 0.83 -10.95
CA HIS A 128 -1.06 2.06 -10.37
C HIS A 128 -0.84 1.90 -8.86
N LEU A 129 -1.80 1.32 -8.13
CA LEU A 129 -1.66 1.14 -6.68
C LEU A 129 -0.47 0.26 -6.32
N VAL A 130 -0.25 -0.86 -7.01
CA VAL A 130 0.90 -1.74 -6.75
C VAL A 130 2.23 -1.02 -7.04
N ASN A 131 2.30 -0.31 -8.19
CA ASN A 131 3.49 0.46 -8.56
C ASN A 131 3.78 1.58 -7.56
N HIS A 132 2.77 2.32 -7.13
CA HIS A 132 2.84 3.35 -6.10
C HIS A 132 3.33 2.75 -4.77
N GLY A 133 2.77 1.61 -4.37
CA GLY A 133 3.21 0.88 -3.18
C GLY A 133 4.68 0.47 -3.25
N THR A 134 5.17 0.05 -4.42
CA THR A 134 6.59 -0.31 -4.63
C THR A 134 7.49 0.90 -4.42
N GLN A 135 7.13 2.10 -4.90
CA GLN A 135 7.89 3.32 -4.70
C GLN A 135 8.05 3.63 -3.20
N HIS A 136 6.97 3.66 -2.44
CA HIS A 136 7.02 4.01 -1.01
C HIS A 136 7.63 2.89 -0.14
N LYS A 137 7.49 1.63 -0.51
CA LYS A 137 8.20 0.53 0.15
C LYS A 137 9.71 0.62 -0.07
N THR A 138 10.16 1.07 -1.24
CA THR A 138 11.58 1.31 -1.50
C THR A 138 12.12 2.47 -0.66
N GLU A 139 11.36 3.55 -0.51
CA GLU A 139 11.71 4.66 0.40
C GLU A 139 11.80 4.18 1.86
N ALA A 140 10.81 3.42 2.32
CA ALA A 140 10.80 2.84 3.66
C ALA A 140 12.00 1.88 3.88
N ALA A 141 12.32 1.04 2.90
CA ALA A 141 13.47 0.14 2.95
C ALA A 141 14.80 0.91 3.04
N ALA A 142 14.93 2.03 2.32
CA ALA A 142 16.11 2.90 2.41
C ALA A 142 16.27 3.52 3.80
N ILE A 143 15.17 3.99 4.41
CA ILE A 143 15.19 4.52 5.79
C ILE A 143 15.56 3.41 6.78
N LEU A 144 14.92 2.24 6.70
CA LEU A 144 15.19 1.09 7.56
C LEU A 144 16.65 0.62 7.45
N THR A 145 17.19 0.56 6.24
CA THR A 145 18.59 0.18 6.02
C THR A 145 19.57 1.16 6.67
N LYS A 146 19.30 2.47 6.58
CA LYS A 146 20.09 3.50 7.27
C LYS A 146 20.04 3.35 8.80
N LEU A 147 18.94 2.82 9.33
CA LEU A 147 18.76 2.55 10.76
C LEU A 147 19.33 1.19 11.19
N GLY A 148 19.93 0.42 10.27
CA GLY A 148 20.49 -0.92 10.55
C GLY A 148 19.48 -2.07 10.56
N HIS A 149 18.27 -1.84 10.07
CA HIS A 149 17.15 -2.80 10.07
C HIS A 149 16.62 -3.04 8.64
N SER A 150 17.51 -3.40 7.70
CA SER A 150 17.12 -3.71 6.32
C SER A 150 16.01 -4.76 6.26
N PRO A 151 14.96 -4.57 5.43
CA PRO A 151 13.94 -5.60 5.21
C PRO A 151 14.43 -6.77 4.33
N GLY A 152 15.66 -6.71 3.80
CA GLY A 152 16.16 -7.58 2.75
C GLY A 152 15.54 -7.28 1.40
N ASP A 153 15.66 -8.22 0.46
CA ASP A 153 15.10 -8.06 -0.86
C ASP A 153 13.57 -8.05 -0.84
N ILE A 154 13.00 -7.03 -1.48
CA ILE A 154 11.55 -6.87 -1.69
C ILE A 154 11.19 -6.90 -3.17
N ASP A 155 12.10 -7.34 -4.03
CA ASP A 155 11.88 -7.45 -5.45
C ASP A 155 10.86 -8.55 -5.78
N MET A 156 10.03 -8.28 -6.77
CA MET A 156 8.94 -9.16 -7.18
C MET A 156 9.40 -10.54 -7.64
N ILE A 157 10.62 -10.65 -8.19
CA ILE A 157 11.14 -11.94 -8.64
C ILE A 157 11.40 -12.89 -7.46
N TRP A 158 11.80 -12.38 -6.30
CA TRP A 158 11.96 -13.20 -5.10
C TRP A 158 10.61 -13.73 -4.61
N PHE A 159 9.57 -12.90 -4.60
CA PHE A 159 8.22 -13.36 -4.31
C PHE A 159 7.78 -14.46 -5.29
N ALA A 160 8.02 -14.28 -6.59
CA ALA A 160 7.68 -15.28 -7.59
C ALA A 160 8.37 -16.64 -7.34
N ASN A 161 9.61 -16.64 -6.86
CA ASN A 161 10.34 -17.85 -6.51
C ASN A 161 9.81 -18.56 -5.25
N GLU A 162 9.22 -17.83 -4.31
CA GLU A 162 8.67 -18.40 -3.06
C GLU A 162 7.33 -19.12 -3.27
N ILE A 163 6.63 -18.85 -4.38
CA ILE A 163 5.27 -19.38 -4.63
C ILE A 163 5.22 -20.45 -5.73
N VAL A 164 6.35 -20.85 -6.29
CA VAL A 164 6.47 -21.93 -7.28
C VAL A 164 6.47 -23.30 -6.63
#